data_ab4e0bc48933deaadecc5c99d32063df
#
_entry.id   ab4e0bc48933deaadecc5c99d32063df
#
_cell.length_a   1.000
_cell.length_b   1.000
_cell.length_c   1.000
_cell.angle_alpha   90.00
_cell.angle_beta   90.00
_cell.angle_gamma   90.00
#
_symmetry.space_group_name_H-M   'P 1'
#
loop_
_entity.id
_entity.type
_entity.pdbx_description
1 polymer ?
#
loop_
_entity_poly.entity_id
_entity_poly.type
_entity_poly.pdbx_seq_one_letter_code
_entity_poly.pdbx_strand_id
1 'polypeptide(L)'
;MSLYNYVEQNLTSCDQVCSKHGEQMFVIRGVDKKVWFACAKELIEKDEKKLQDEFWKQEDKRLEARRIDVLFNSSIVNSELKQATLGNYQVTDQSQKDKLNAAIRIADGYVSGDTNNVLFLGPAGVGKSHLAYGIIKQVSDKTKKHAMFIKIPELLARIRSDFGSSDQTQQKWVSRLSKVPYLVLDDLGTEKVTDWSKEILFSILDNRNCTIITSNLKSSAQIGEVYGQAIMDRICKGVDKDHGISFEGMKSQRRKFY
;
A
#
# COMPACT_ATOMS: atom_id res chain seq x y z
N MET A 1 19.02 -28.79 -14.25
CA MET A 1 19.41 -29.29 -15.59
C MET A 1 18.46 -28.59 -16.56
N SER A 2 18.95 -27.77 -17.47
CA SER A 2 18.07 -27.05 -18.42
C SER A 2 17.51 -28.10 -19.40
N LEU A 3 16.24 -27.91 -19.83
CA LEU A 3 15.63 -28.73 -20.87
C LEU A 3 16.53 -28.83 -22.12
N TYR A 4 17.29 -27.80 -22.42
CA TYR A 4 18.24 -27.71 -23.52
C TYR A 4 19.32 -28.80 -23.42
N ASN A 5 19.94 -29.00 -22.24
CA ASN A 5 20.96 -30.04 -22.04
C ASN A 5 20.40 -31.47 -22.06
N TYR A 6 19.13 -31.64 -21.67
CA TYR A 6 18.45 -32.93 -21.77
C TYR A 6 18.07 -33.27 -23.21
N VAL A 7 17.68 -32.25 -23.97
CA VAL A 7 17.27 -32.33 -25.38
C VAL A 7 18.47 -32.71 -26.26
N GLU A 8 19.66 -32.09 -26.08
CA GLU A 8 20.85 -32.40 -26.90
C GLU A 8 21.36 -33.88 -26.73
N GLN A 9 21.15 -34.48 -25.58
CA GLN A 9 21.64 -35.83 -25.29
C GLN A 9 20.69 -36.96 -25.70
N ASN A 10 19.41 -36.67 -25.99
CA ASN A 10 18.37 -37.69 -26.20
C ASN A 10 17.55 -37.48 -27.50
N LEU A 11 18.04 -36.68 -28.43
CA LEU A 11 17.32 -36.40 -29.67
C LEU A 11 17.65 -37.39 -30.77
N THR A 12 16.58 -37.99 -31.32
CA THR A 12 16.65 -38.68 -32.61
C THR A 12 15.95 -37.80 -33.64
N SER A 13 16.66 -37.41 -34.71
CA SER A 13 16.05 -36.68 -35.81
C SER A 13 14.99 -37.54 -36.51
N CYS A 14 13.94 -36.94 -37.00
CA CYS A 14 12.94 -37.59 -37.83
C CYS A 14 12.78 -36.85 -39.17
N ASP A 15 12.20 -37.54 -40.16
CA ASP A 15 12.03 -36.96 -41.51
C ASP A 15 10.89 -35.88 -41.60
N GLN A 16 10.31 -35.52 -40.46
CA GLN A 16 9.27 -34.47 -40.42
C GLN A 16 9.87 -33.09 -40.27
N VAL A 17 9.32 -32.15 -40.98
CA VAL A 17 9.69 -30.71 -40.92
C VAL A 17 8.60 -29.92 -40.24
N CYS A 18 8.99 -29.04 -39.34
CA CYS A 18 8.07 -28.15 -38.63
C CYS A 18 7.40 -27.18 -39.61
N SER A 19 6.10 -27.20 -39.70
CA SER A 19 5.32 -26.33 -40.59
C SER A 19 5.46 -24.84 -40.27
N LYS A 20 5.78 -24.50 -39.03
CA LYS A 20 5.95 -23.10 -38.56
C LYS A 20 7.37 -22.56 -38.85
N HIS A 21 8.41 -23.38 -38.65
CA HIS A 21 9.79 -22.91 -38.68
C HIS A 21 10.62 -23.46 -39.84
N GLY A 22 10.09 -24.44 -40.59
CA GLY A 22 10.81 -25.05 -41.71
C GLY A 22 12.02 -25.91 -41.28
N GLU A 23 12.15 -26.22 -40.00
CA GLU A 23 13.28 -27.02 -39.47
C GLU A 23 12.90 -28.44 -39.21
N GLN A 24 13.87 -29.30 -39.24
CA GLN A 24 13.72 -30.73 -38.97
C GLN A 24 13.27 -30.93 -37.52
N MET A 25 12.27 -31.80 -37.33
CA MET A 25 11.74 -32.14 -36.01
C MET A 25 12.53 -33.29 -35.36
N PHE A 26 12.41 -33.35 -34.05
CA PHE A 26 13.04 -34.38 -33.23
C PHE A 26 12.00 -35.21 -32.52
N VAL A 27 12.35 -36.50 -32.29
CA VAL A 27 11.54 -37.43 -31.52
C VAL A 27 11.95 -37.36 -30.06
N ILE A 28 11.02 -37.04 -29.18
CA ILE A 28 11.21 -37.11 -27.74
C ILE A 28 10.43 -38.31 -27.20
N ARG A 29 11.12 -39.19 -26.48
CA ARG A 29 10.53 -40.37 -25.83
C ARG A 29 10.36 -40.10 -24.33
N GLY A 30 9.13 -40.08 -23.84
CA GLY A 30 8.84 -39.94 -22.42
C GLY A 30 9.02 -41.22 -21.64
N VAL A 31 9.07 -41.07 -20.32
CA VAL A 31 9.19 -42.19 -19.36
C VAL A 31 8.02 -43.18 -19.49
N ASP A 32 6.87 -42.70 -19.93
CA ASP A 32 5.62 -43.45 -20.18
C ASP A 32 5.57 -44.10 -21.58
N LYS A 33 6.69 -44.15 -22.29
CA LYS A 33 6.85 -44.68 -23.68
C LYS A 33 6.05 -43.87 -24.73
N LYS A 34 5.45 -42.74 -24.38
CA LYS A 34 4.83 -41.83 -25.36
C LYS A 34 5.91 -41.12 -26.16
N VAL A 35 5.64 -40.95 -27.43
CA VAL A 35 6.51 -40.29 -28.40
C VAL A 35 5.91 -38.98 -28.83
N TRP A 36 6.69 -37.90 -28.75
CA TRP A 36 6.30 -36.59 -29.27
C TRP A 36 7.30 -36.15 -30.33
N PHE A 37 6.78 -35.41 -31.30
CA PHE A 37 7.59 -34.73 -32.28
C PHE A 37 7.74 -33.27 -31.85
N ALA A 38 8.95 -32.77 -31.79
CA ALA A 38 9.23 -31.41 -31.34
C ALA A 38 10.22 -30.71 -32.28
N CYS A 39 9.95 -29.43 -32.51
CA CYS A 39 10.87 -28.53 -33.20
C CYS A 39 11.73 -27.81 -32.13
N ALA A 40 13.06 -27.78 -32.34
CA ALA A 40 13.97 -27.13 -31.40
C ALA A 40 13.63 -25.64 -31.17
N LYS A 41 13.30 -24.90 -32.24
CA LYS A 41 12.87 -23.48 -32.11
C LYS A 41 11.57 -23.34 -31.30
N GLU A 42 10.60 -24.23 -31.52
CA GLU A 42 9.35 -24.17 -30.75
C GLU A 42 9.54 -24.44 -29.25
N LEU A 43 10.47 -25.36 -28.92
CA LEU A 43 10.83 -25.63 -27.52
C LEU A 43 11.53 -24.42 -26.88
N ILE A 44 12.48 -23.80 -27.61
CA ILE A 44 13.17 -22.57 -27.15
C ILE A 44 12.16 -21.44 -26.94
N GLU A 45 11.28 -21.18 -27.91
CA GLU A 45 10.24 -20.12 -27.78
C GLU A 45 9.32 -20.38 -26.58
N LYS A 46 8.96 -21.64 -26.31
CA LYS A 46 8.13 -21.99 -25.14
C LYS A 46 8.87 -21.77 -23.81
N ASP A 47 10.15 -22.14 -23.76
CA ASP A 47 10.98 -21.96 -22.56
C ASP A 47 11.26 -20.46 -22.31
N GLU A 48 11.56 -19.68 -23.35
CA GLU A 48 11.76 -18.25 -23.25
C GLU A 48 10.48 -17.54 -22.76
N LYS A 49 9.32 -17.91 -23.33
CA LYS A 49 8.04 -17.38 -22.90
C LYS A 49 7.73 -17.73 -21.44
N LYS A 50 8.01 -18.97 -21.04
CA LYS A 50 7.81 -19.40 -19.65
C LYS A 50 8.71 -18.65 -18.67
N LEU A 51 9.98 -18.47 -19.00
CA LEU A 51 10.93 -17.68 -18.21
C LEU A 51 10.50 -16.21 -18.13
N GLN A 52 10.01 -15.64 -19.23
CA GLN A 52 9.51 -14.29 -19.26
C GLN A 52 8.23 -14.13 -18.39
N ASP A 53 7.28 -15.08 -18.47
CA ASP A 53 6.09 -15.10 -17.64
C ASP A 53 6.42 -15.27 -16.15
N GLU A 54 7.41 -16.10 -15.80
CA GLU A 54 7.88 -16.26 -14.43
C GLU A 54 8.59 -15.02 -13.91
N PHE A 55 9.39 -14.35 -14.74
CA PHE A 55 10.03 -13.07 -14.41
C PHE A 55 8.99 -11.99 -14.13
N TRP A 56 8.01 -11.82 -15.01
CA TRP A 56 6.93 -10.84 -14.81
C TRP A 56 6.08 -11.14 -13.58
N LYS A 57 5.79 -12.42 -13.30
CA LYS A 57 5.10 -12.82 -12.07
C LYS A 57 5.91 -12.51 -10.80
N GLN A 58 7.23 -12.65 -10.85
CA GLN A 58 8.09 -12.30 -9.72
C GLN A 58 8.19 -10.78 -9.53
N GLU A 59 8.34 -10.03 -10.63
CA GLU A 59 8.34 -8.56 -10.58
C GLU A 59 6.99 -8.01 -10.11
N ASP A 60 5.87 -8.56 -10.56
CA ASP A 60 4.53 -8.17 -10.08
C ASP A 60 4.39 -8.44 -8.57
N LYS A 61 4.81 -9.61 -8.08
CA LYS A 61 4.82 -9.90 -6.63
C LYS A 61 5.71 -8.94 -5.86
N ARG A 62 6.87 -8.60 -6.40
CA ARG A 62 7.80 -7.64 -5.79
C ARG A 62 7.24 -6.23 -5.76
N LEU A 63 6.56 -5.80 -6.82
CA LEU A 63 5.84 -4.53 -6.89
C LEU A 63 4.64 -4.54 -5.94
N GLU A 64 3.89 -5.63 -5.85
CA GLU A 64 2.80 -5.81 -4.89
C GLU A 64 3.26 -5.65 -3.44
N ALA A 65 4.36 -6.29 -3.08
CA ALA A 65 4.94 -6.17 -1.74
C ALA A 65 5.39 -4.75 -1.39
N ARG A 66 5.65 -3.91 -2.39
CA ARG A 66 6.10 -2.51 -2.23
C ARG A 66 5.00 -1.46 -2.41
N ARG A 67 3.79 -1.86 -2.80
CA ARG A 67 2.70 -0.91 -3.06
C ARG A 67 2.21 -0.21 -1.80
N ILE A 68 2.22 -0.91 -0.68
CA ILE A 68 1.91 -0.32 0.62
C ILE A 68 3.17 -0.34 1.46
N ASP A 69 3.72 0.83 1.67
CA ASP A 69 4.88 1.01 2.53
C ASP A 69 4.38 1.42 3.92
N VAL A 70 4.49 0.49 4.84
CA VAL A 70 4.17 0.73 6.25
C VAL A 70 5.49 0.96 6.96
N LEU A 71 5.79 2.23 7.25
CA LEU A 71 7.02 2.60 7.93
C LEU A 71 6.89 2.31 9.42
N PHE A 72 7.32 1.11 9.79
CA PHE A 72 7.42 0.69 11.19
C PHE A 72 8.61 -0.20 11.44
N ASN A 73 9.20 -0.03 12.59
CA ASN A 73 9.98 -1.09 13.20
C ASN A 73 9.00 -2.21 13.61
N SER A 74 9.36 -3.43 13.29
CA SER A 74 8.58 -4.65 13.43
C SER A 74 8.03 -4.95 14.85
N SER A 75 8.36 -4.14 15.83
CA SER A 75 7.95 -4.32 17.24
C SER A 75 6.69 -3.56 17.67
N ILE A 76 6.16 -2.62 16.86
CA ILE A 76 5.07 -1.71 17.31
C ILE A 76 3.84 -1.77 16.42
N VAL A 77 3.93 -2.22 15.17
CA VAL A 77 2.73 -2.47 14.39
C VAL A 77 2.11 -3.76 14.84
N ASN A 78 1.04 -3.58 15.54
CA ASN A 78 0.11 -4.66 15.82
C ASN A 78 -0.10 -5.46 14.53
N SER A 79 0.18 -6.77 14.57
CA SER A 79 -0.03 -7.67 13.43
C SER A 79 -1.45 -7.55 12.84
N GLU A 80 -2.42 -7.14 13.67
CA GLU A 80 -3.79 -6.83 13.28
C GLU A 80 -3.88 -5.71 12.23
N LEU A 81 -3.10 -4.63 12.34
CA LEU A 81 -3.19 -3.53 11.38
C LEU A 81 -2.65 -3.93 9.99
N LYS A 82 -1.61 -4.78 9.94
CA LYS A 82 -1.11 -5.31 8.66
C LYS A 82 -2.15 -6.17 7.91
N GLN A 83 -3.03 -6.80 8.67
CA GLN A 83 -4.12 -7.61 8.15
C GLN A 83 -5.42 -6.82 7.96
N ALA A 84 -5.45 -5.55 8.38
CA ALA A 84 -6.64 -4.71 8.29
C ALA A 84 -7.08 -4.54 6.83
N THR A 85 -8.36 -4.73 6.62
CA THR A 85 -9.07 -4.50 5.36
C THR A 85 -10.42 -3.90 5.66
N LEU A 86 -11.07 -3.28 4.68
CA LEU A 86 -12.46 -2.85 4.86
C LEU A 86 -13.39 -4.05 5.12
N GLY A 87 -13.08 -5.21 4.53
CA GLY A 87 -13.89 -6.43 4.67
C GLY A 87 -13.82 -7.11 6.05
N ASN A 88 -12.72 -6.91 6.81
CA ASN A 88 -12.59 -7.49 8.15
C ASN A 88 -12.80 -6.48 9.30
N TYR A 89 -13.29 -5.27 8.98
CA TYR A 89 -13.69 -4.30 9.99
C TYR A 89 -14.90 -4.82 10.77
N GLN A 90 -14.75 -4.90 12.10
CA GLN A 90 -15.82 -5.43 12.97
C GLN A 90 -16.93 -4.39 13.11
N VAL A 91 -18.14 -4.79 12.73
CA VAL A 91 -19.36 -3.97 12.86
C VAL A 91 -20.24 -4.59 13.92
N THR A 92 -20.41 -3.92 15.04
CA THR A 92 -21.28 -4.35 16.16
C THR A 92 -22.51 -3.46 16.31
N ASP A 93 -22.52 -2.27 15.71
CA ASP A 93 -23.63 -1.31 15.77
C ASP A 93 -23.77 -0.51 14.45
N GLN A 94 -24.85 0.24 14.34
CA GLN A 94 -25.15 1.04 13.15
C GLN A 94 -24.12 2.15 12.91
N SER A 95 -23.58 2.76 13.97
CA SER A 95 -22.56 3.82 13.84
C SER A 95 -21.30 3.26 13.16
N GLN A 96 -20.85 2.08 13.56
CA GLN A 96 -19.69 1.42 12.93
C GLN A 96 -19.97 1.06 11.47
N LYS A 97 -21.17 0.60 11.16
CA LYS A 97 -21.61 0.33 9.78
C LYS A 97 -21.55 1.59 8.92
N ASP A 98 -22.00 2.72 9.46
CA ASP A 98 -21.97 4.00 8.75
C ASP A 98 -20.54 4.47 8.48
N LYS A 99 -19.59 4.26 9.44
CA LYS A 99 -18.16 4.57 9.24
C LYS A 99 -17.52 3.66 8.21
N LEU A 100 -17.84 2.36 8.23
CA LEU A 100 -17.38 1.44 7.20
C LEU A 100 -17.90 1.85 5.81
N ASN A 101 -19.19 2.17 5.69
CA ASN A 101 -19.77 2.62 4.42
C ASN A 101 -19.11 3.92 3.92
N ALA A 102 -18.82 4.87 4.82
CA ALA A 102 -18.08 6.08 4.48
C ALA A 102 -16.65 5.73 3.98
N ALA A 103 -15.95 4.83 4.65
CA ALA A 103 -14.62 4.40 4.23
C ALA A 103 -14.63 3.70 2.85
N ILE A 104 -15.66 2.91 2.55
CA ILE A 104 -15.84 2.28 1.23
C ILE A 104 -16.06 3.35 0.16
N ARG A 105 -16.93 4.34 0.40
CA ARG A 105 -17.14 5.45 -0.55
C ARG A 105 -15.87 6.25 -0.82
N ILE A 106 -15.09 6.55 0.23
CA ILE A 106 -13.79 7.22 0.10
C ILE A 106 -12.83 6.40 -0.76
N ALA A 107 -12.74 5.08 -0.50
CA ALA A 107 -11.87 4.20 -1.29
C ALA A 107 -12.28 4.16 -2.77
N ASP A 108 -13.57 4.06 -3.06
CA ASP A 108 -14.09 4.05 -4.42
C ASP A 108 -13.94 5.43 -5.10
N GLY A 109 -14.09 6.53 -4.36
CA GLY A 109 -13.79 7.88 -4.82
C GLY A 109 -12.34 8.02 -5.25
N TYR A 110 -11.37 7.61 -4.44
CA TYR A 110 -9.94 7.63 -4.78
C TYR A 110 -9.62 6.77 -6.01
N VAL A 111 -10.26 5.60 -6.14
CA VAL A 111 -10.12 4.76 -7.35
C VAL A 111 -10.66 5.47 -8.58
N SER A 112 -11.73 6.25 -8.43
CA SER A 112 -12.38 7.03 -9.50
C SER A 112 -11.69 8.37 -9.80
N GLY A 113 -10.62 8.73 -9.06
CA GLY A 113 -9.82 9.93 -9.31
C GLY A 113 -10.08 11.10 -8.37
N ASP A 114 -10.82 10.89 -7.28
CA ASP A 114 -10.91 11.89 -6.21
C ASP A 114 -9.52 12.21 -5.64
N THR A 115 -9.29 13.48 -5.33
CA THR A 115 -8.01 13.98 -4.83
C THR A 115 -8.11 14.68 -3.48
N ASN A 116 -9.29 14.67 -2.86
CA ASN A 116 -9.54 15.33 -1.58
C ASN A 116 -8.77 14.65 -0.43
N ASN A 117 -8.43 15.44 0.57
CA ASN A 117 -7.94 14.87 1.83
C ASN A 117 -9.11 14.33 2.65
N VAL A 118 -8.79 13.40 3.55
CA VAL A 118 -9.74 12.76 4.47
C VAL A 118 -9.31 12.98 5.90
N LEU A 119 -10.23 13.34 6.77
CA LEU A 119 -9.96 13.59 8.18
C LEU A 119 -10.85 12.70 9.06
N PHE A 120 -10.23 11.82 9.86
CA PHE A 120 -10.89 10.98 10.85
C PHE A 120 -10.62 11.52 12.26
N LEU A 121 -11.66 11.97 12.93
CA LEU A 121 -11.58 12.55 14.27
C LEU A 121 -12.34 11.70 15.29
N GLY A 122 -11.84 11.63 16.53
CA GLY A 122 -12.54 11.00 17.64
C GLY A 122 -11.64 10.14 18.54
N PRO A 123 -12.20 9.50 19.56
CA PRO A 123 -11.44 8.85 20.62
C PRO A 123 -10.55 7.70 20.12
N ALA A 124 -9.57 7.32 20.93
CA ALA A 124 -8.69 6.19 20.62
C ALA A 124 -9.45 4.85 20.67
N GLY A 125 -9.04 3.90 19.80
CA GLY A 125 -9.56 2.53 19.82
C GLY A 125 -10.90 2.31 19.11
N VAL A 126 -11.42 3.30 18.38
CA VAL A 126 -12.70 3.19 17.62
C VAL A 126 -12.54 2.68 16.18
N GLY A 127 -11.31 2.33 15.76
CA GLY A 127 -11.06 1.74 14.46
C GLY A 127 -10.63 2.71 13.36
N LYS A 128 -10.31 3.98 13.64
CA LYS A 128 -9.84 4.98 12.65
C LYS A 128 -8.66 4.48 11.82
N SER A 129 -7.59 4.03 12.48
CA SER A 129 -6.38 3.52 11.82
C SER A 129 -6.67 2.28 10.97
N HIS A 130 -7.58 1.39 11.42
CA HIS A 130 -8.01 0.21 10.67
C HIS A 130 -8.68 0.62 9.36
N LEU A 131 -9.66 1.53 9.41
CA LEU A 131 -10.35 2.00 8.23
C LEU A 131 -9.41 2.78 7.29
N ALA A 132 -8.55 3.66 7.83
CA ALA A 132 -7.57 4.38 7.03
C ALA A 132 -6.61 3.44 6.28
N TYR A 133 -6.12 2.40 6.96
CA TYR A 133 -5.26 1.38 6.33
C TYR A 133 -6.04 0.57 5.28
N GLY A 134 -7.26 0.14 5.61
CA GLY A 134 -8.13 -0.61 4.69
C GLY A 134 -8.43 0.17 3.41
N ILE A 135 -8.67 1.49 3.50
CA ILE A 135 -8.88 2.38 2.35
C ILE A 135 -7.65 2.35 1.44
N ILE A 136 -6.46 2.69 1.95
CA ILE A 136 -5.26 2.78 1.09
C ILE A 136 -4.85 1.43 0.52
N LYS A 137 -5.11 0.33 1.23
CA LYS A 137 -4.89 -1.03 0.73
C LYS A 137 -5.78 -1.31 -0.48
N GLN A 138 -7.10 -1.08 -0.35
CA GLN A 138 -8.03 -1.27 -1.46
C GLN A 138 -7.68 -0.38 -2.66
N VAL A 139 -7.37 0.90 -2.41
CA VAL A 139 -7.00 1.86 -3.45
C VAL A 139 -5.71 1.45 -4.15
N SER A 140 -4.67 1.09 -3.40
CA SER A 140 -3.39 0.63 -3.96
C SER A 140 -3.56 -0.64 -4.79
N ASP A 141 -4.36 -1.61 -4.32
CA ASP A 141 -4.64 -2.85 -5.02
C ASP A 141 -5.37 -2.61 -6.36
N LYS A 142 -6.37 -1.71 -6.36
CA LYS A 142 -7.16 -1.39 -7.57
C LYS A 142 -6.41 -0.49 -8.55
N THR A 143 -5.70 0.55 -8.06
CA THR A 143 -5.03 1.55 -8.92
C THR A 143 -3.61 1.17 -9.32
N LYS A 144 -3.02 0.17 -8.64
CA LYS A 144 -1.62 -0.22 -8.79
C LYS A 144 -0.62 0.90 -8.44
N LYS A 145 -1.06 1.91 -7.71
CA LYS A 145 -0.21 3.02 -7.25
C LYS A 145 0.30 2.79 -5.83
N HIS A 146 1.46 3.37 -5.51
CA HIS A 146 2.04 3.30 -4.18
C HIS A 146 1.19 4.02 -3.13
N ALA A 147 1.11 3.42 -1.95
CA ALA A 147 0.53 4.01 -0.77
C ALA A 147 1.49 3.89 0.42
N MET A 148 1.44 4.86 1.33
CA MET A 148 2.22 4.83 2.57
C MET A 148 1.31 5.03 3.78
N PHE A 149 1.54 4.23 4.81
CA PHE A 149 0.93 4.39 6.12
C PHE A 149 2.02 4.70 7.14
N ILE A 150 1.90 5.80 7.87
CA ILE A 150 2.90 6.21 8.86
C ILE A 150 2.24 6.84 10.08
N LYS A 151 2.71 6.45 11.27
CA LYS A 151 2.36 7.15 12.51
C LYS A 151 3.24 8.37 12.70
N ILE A 152 2.61 9.51 12.96
CA ILE A 152 3.31 10.78 13.12
C ILE A 152 4.36 10.74 14.24
N PRO A 153 4.07 10.21 15.45
CA PRO A 153 5.09 10.15 16.50
C PRO A 153 6.32 9.34 16.11
N GLU A 154 6.14 8.25 15.39
CA GLU A 154 7.24 7.38 14.95
C GLU A 154 8.04 8.00 13.81
N LEU A 155 7.38 8.68 12.87
CA LEU A 155 8.05 9.46 11.84
C LEU A 155 9.00 10.51 12.45
N LEU A 156 8.46 11.30 13.37
CA LEU A 156 9.22 12.38 14.01
C LEU A 156 10.38 11.82 14.87
N ALA A 157 10.16 10.69 15.54
CA ALA A 157 11.23 10.02 16.30
C ALA A 157 12.34 9.52 15.37
N ARG A 158 12.02 8.94 14.22
CA ARG A 158 13.01 8.51 13.22
C ARG A 158 13.77 9.67 12.62
N ILE A 159 13.08 10.70 12.17
CA ILE A 159 13.77 11.89 11.63
C ILE A 159 14.70 12.46 12.69
N ARG A 160 14.32 12.45 13.96
CA ARG A 160 15.16 12.94 15.06
C ARG A 160 16.35 12.02 15.37
N SER A 161 16.18 10.70 15.35
CA SER A 161 17.29 9.75 15.61
C SER A 161 18.34 9.80 14.52
N ASP A 162 17.92 10.07 13.29
CA ASP A 162 18.81 10.15 12.14
C ASP A 162 19.52 11.52 12.02
N PHE A 163 19.20 12.49 12.91
CA PHE A 163 19.81 13.83 12.95
C PHE A 163 21.34 13.81 13.17
N GLY A 164 21.90 12.70 13.67
CA GLY A 164 23.35 12.51 13.78
C GLY A 164 24.07 12.26 12.46
N SER A 165 23.35 12.01 11.37
CA SER A 165 23.94 11.57 10.10
C SER A 165 23.86 12.58 8.95
N SER A 166 22.95 13.50 8.89
CA SER A 166 22.93 14.75 8.06
C SER A 166 21.51 15.32 7.88
N ASP A 167 21.38 16.64 7.60
CA ASP A 167 20.14 17.34 7.15
C ASP A 167 19.49 16.68 5.92
N GLN A 168 20.25 15.91 5.17
CA GLN A 168 19.76 15.16 4.00
C GLN A 168 18.69 14.10 4.35
N THR A 169 18.66 13.59 5.59
CA THR A 169 17.70 12.54 5.98
C THR A 169 16.29 13.11 6.16
N GLN A 170 16.15 14.26 6.83
CA GLN A 170 14.87 14.97 6.94
C GLN A 170 14.30 15.29 5.56
N GLN A 171 15.12 15.88 4.68
CA GLN A 171 14.71 16.23 3.31
C GLN A 171 14.29 15.01 2.49
N LYS A 172 14.98 13.86 2.65
CA LYS A 172 14.58 12.59 2.01
C LYS A 172 13.21 12.12 2.46
N TRP A 173 12.92 12.15 3.78
CA TRP A 173 11.62 11.79 4.31
C TRP A 173 10.51 12.72 3.82
N VAL A 174 10.70 14.02 3.93
CA VAL A 174 9.74 15.01 3.42
C VAL A 174 9.49 14.82 1.94
N SER A 175 10.56 14.72 1.12
CA SER A 175 10.42 14.51 -0.33
C SER A 175 9.70 13.22 -0.68
N ARG A 176 9.97 12.10 0.02
CA ARG A 176 9.29 10.83 -0.19
C ARG A 176 7.81 10.92 0.15
N LEU A 177 7.50 11.45 1.33
CA LEU A 177 6.12 11.57 1.81
C LEU A 177 5.30 12.56 0.99
N SER A 178 5.92 13.64 0.49
CA SER A 178 5.25 14.61 -0.37
C SER A 178 4.88 14.06 -1.76
N LYS A 179 5.60 13.03 -2.23
CA LYS A 179 5.44 12.49 -3.61
C LYS A 179 4.63 11.20 -3.68
N VAL A 180 4.44 10.48 -2.56
CA VAL A 180 3.68 9.24 -2.60
C VAL A 180 2.22 9.54 -2.98
N PRO A 181 1.60 8.79 -3.91
CA PRO A 181 0.23 9.06 -4.37
C PRO A 181 -0.80 9.06 -3.24
N TYR A 182 -0.78 8.07 -2.37
CA TYR A 182 -1.70 7.95 -1.24
C TYR A 182 -0.94 7.88 0.07
N LEU A 183 -1.27 8.72 1.04
CA LEU A 183 -0.60 8.80 2.34
C LEU A 183 -1.61 8.72 3.47
N VAL A 184 -1.33 7.89 4.46
CA VAL A 184 -1.98 7.98 5.78
C VAL A 184 -0.99 8.55 6.78
N LEU A 185 -1.40 9.64 7.44
CA LEU A 185 -0.75 10.21 8.62
C LEU A 185 -1.60 9.87 9.84
N ASP A 186 -1.17 8.85 10.59
CA ASP A 186 -1.92 8.28 11.71
C ASP A 186 -1.52 8.89 13.04
N ASP A 187 -2.48 9.00 13.95
CA ASP A 187 -2.32 9.45 15.34
C ASP A 187 -1.82 10.91 15.48
N LEU A 188 -2.28 11.86 14.62
CA LEU A 188 -2.01 13.29 14.77
C LEU A 188 -2.49 13.79 16.14
N GLY A 189 -1.62 14.49 16.86
CA GLY A 189 -1.90 15.05 18.19
C GLY A 189 -1.51 14.15 19.34
N THR A 190 -0.83 13.04 19.08
CA THR A 190 -0.26 12.15 20.11
C THR A 190 1.24 12.38 20.31
N GLU A 191 1.89 13.08 19.40
CA GLU A 191 3.28 13.50 19.50
C GLU A 191 3.45 14.74 20.39
N LYS A 192 4.71 14.99 20.80
CA LYS A 192 5.07 16.29 21.39
C LYS A 192 5.11 17.35 20.28
N VAL A 193 4.10 18.22 20.25
CA VAL A 193 4.02 19.32 19.28
C VAL A 193 5.09 20.39 19.58
N THR A 194 5.94 20.66 18.61
CA THR A 194 7.02 21.67 18.65
C THR A 194 7.04 22.41 17.31
N ASP A 195 7.69 23.58 17.25
CA ASP A 195 7.82 24.30 15.99
C ASP A 195 8.52 23.46 14.91
N TRP A 196 9.52 22.67 15.29
CA TRP A 196 10.17 21.71 14.39
C TRP A 196 9.20 20.64 13.85
N SER A 197 8.36 20.04 14.70
CA SER A 197 7.37 19.05 14.24
C SER A 197 6.31 19.68 13.34
N LYS A 198 5.91 20.92 13.62
CA LYS A 198 4.99 21.70 12.77
C LYS A 198 5.61 21.98 11.40
N GLU A 199 6.88 22.38 11.36
CA GLU A 199 7.61 22.62 10.10
C GLU A 199 7.68 21.37 9.22
N ILE A 200 7.98 20.21 9.81
CA ILE A 200 8.00 18.93 9.08
C ILE A 200 6.61 18.59 8.53
N LEU A 201 5.57 18.65 9.37
CA LEU A 201 4.20 18.36 8.95
C LEU A 201 3.72 19.32 7.86
N PHE A 202 4.02 20.61 8.00
CA PHE A 202 3.74 21.59 6.98
C PHE A 202 4.40 21.24 5.66
N SER A 203 5.71 20.93 5.68
CA SER A 203 6.48 20.58 4.49
C SER A 203 5.98 19.31 3.79
N ILE A 204 5.49 18.33 4.56
CA ILE A 204 4.89 17.12 4.00
C ILE A 204 3.53 17.42 3.36
N LEU A 205 2.69 18.22 4.04
CA LEU A 205 1.30 18.49 3.63
C LEU A 205 1.21 19.56 2.54
N ASP A 206 2.25 20.40 2.40
CA ASP A 206 2.28 21.42 1.39
C ASP A 206 2.24 20.80 -0.01
N ASN A 207 1.32 21.28 -0.84
CA ASN A 207 1.12 20.77 -2.20
C ASN A 207 0.72 19.26 -2.33
N ARG A 208 0.24 18.64 -1.22
CA ARG A 208 -0.31 17.29 -1.26
C ARG A 208 -1.81 17.26 -1.46
N ASN A 209 -2.25 16.11 -2.00
CA ASN A 209 -3.64 15.64 -2.08
C ASN A 209 -3.69 14.15 -1.66
N CYS A 210 -4.88 13.57 -1.62
CA CYS A 210 -5.09 12.15 -1.29
C CYS A 210 -4.40 11.74 0.02
N THR A 211 -4.55 12.58 1.06
CA THR A 211 -3.98 12.31 2.38
C THR A 211 -5.09 12.00 3.37
N ILE A 212 -5.01 10.85 4.02
CA ILE A 212 -5.90 10.47 5.11
C ILE A 212 -5.20 10.78 6.42
N ILE A 213 -5.80 11.63 7.24
CA ILE A 213 -5.28 11.99 8.56
C ILE A 213 -6.20 11.41 9.62
N THR A 214 -5.65 10.72 10.60
CA THR A 214 -6.39 10.31 11.80
C THR A 214 -5.93 11.10 13.01
N SER A 215 -6.85 11.48 13.88
CA SER A 215 -6.53 12.22 15.10
C SER A 215 -7.46 11.86 16.26
N ASN A 216 -6.95 11.97 17.47
CA ASN A 216 -7.73 11.88 18.69
C ASN A 216 -8.31 13.24 19.14
N LEU A 217 -8.02 14.30 18.42
CA LEU A 217 -8.61 15.62 18.63
C LEU A 217 -10.11 15.58 18.26
N LYS A 218 -10.88 16.46 18.88
CA LYS A 218 -12.35 16.44 18.75
C LYS A 218 -12.86 17.17 17.52
N SER A 219 -12.11 18.16 17.04
CA SER A 219 -12.55 19.00 15.91
C SER A 219 -11.37 19.53 15.11
N SER A 220 -11.65 20.01 13.88
CA SER A 220 -10.67 20.73 13.07
C SER A 220 -10.24 22.05 13.73
N ALA A 221 -11.12 22.73 14.47
CA ALA A 221 -10.76 23.91 15.23
C ALA A 221 -9.67 23.61 16.27
N GLN A 222 -9.77 22.50 16.98
CA GLN A 222 -8.73 22.07 17.93
C GLN A 222 -7.41 21.75 17.22
N ILE A 223 -7.45 21.23 15.98
CA ILE A 223 -6.22 21.06 15.17
C ILE A 223 -5.59 22.43 14.91
N GLY A 224 -6.39 23.44 14.54
CA GLY A 224 -5.93 24.81 14.32
C GLY A 224 -5.30 25.45 15.55
N GLU A 225 -5.88 25.23 16.73
CA GLU A 225 -5.34 25.71 18.01
C GLU A 225 -3.96 25.08 18.30
N VAL A 226 -3.80 23.77 18.05
CA VAL A 226 -2.58 23.03 18.37
C VAL A 226 -1.49 23.25 17.33
N TYR A 227 -1.83 23.19 16.04
CA TYR A 227 -0.87 23.19 14.94
C TYR A 227 -0.74 24.53 14.20
N GLY A 228 -1.70 25.40 14.39
CA GLY A 228 -1.82 26.67 13.64
C GLY A 228 -2.69 26.53 12.39
N GLN A 229 -3.24 27.66 11.95
CA GLN A 229 -4.18 27.74 10.83
C GLN A 229 -3.59 27.19 9.53
N ALA A 230 -2.33 27.48 9.24
CA ALA A 230 -1.68 27.09 8.00
C ALA A 230 -1.59 25.54 7.81
N ILE A 231 -1.38 24.78 8.88
CA ILE A 231 -1.39 23.30 8.85
C ILE A 231 -2.84 22.80 8.77
N MET A 232 -3.75 23.41 9.53
CA MET A 232 -5.17 23.05 9.49
C MET A 232 -5.73 23.19 8.08
N ASP A 233 -5.44 24.28 7.38
CA ASP A 233 -5.93 24.52 6.02
C ASP A 233 -5.43 23.45 5.04
N ARG A 234 -4.20 22.98 5.22
CA ARG A 234 -3.63 21.90 4.39
C ARG A 234 -4.25 20.55 4.70
N ILE A 235 -4.50 20.26 5.96
CA ILE A 235 -5.19 19.03 6.40
C ILE A 235 -6.62 19.02 5.83
N CYS A 236 -7.32 20.14 5.95
CA CYS A 236 -8.72 20.26 5.53
C CYS A 236 -8.91 20.55 4.03
N LYS A 237 -7.85 20.54 3.23
CA LYS A 237 -7.94 20.77 1.78
C LYS A 237 -8.85 19.74 1.12
N GLY A 238 -10.00 20.19 0.61
CA GLY A 238 -11.01 19.33 -0.01
C GLY A 238 -11.84 18.49 0.97
N VAL A 239 -11.64 18.64 2.27
CA VAL A 239 -12.43 17.90 3.28
C VAL A 239 -13.81 18.55 3.38
N ASP A 240 -14.81 17.84 2.90
CA ASP A 240 -16.23 18.16 3.03
C ASP A 240 -16.95 17.17 3.97
N LYS A 241 -18.27 17.14 3.93
CA LYS A 241 -19.10 16.23 4.75
C LYS A 241 -18.85 14.73 4.47
N ASP A 242 -18.38 14.39 3.27
CA ASP A 242 -18.12 13.00 2.86
C ASP A 242 -16.68 12.57 3.18
N HIS A 243 -15.77 13.52 3.39
CA HIS A 243 -14.36 13.30 3.70
C HIS A 243 -14.00 13.59 5.17
N GLY A 244 -14.82 14.33 5.90
CA GLY A 244 -14.67 14.59 7.33
C GLY A 244 -15.51 13.62 8.16
N ILE A 245 -14.88 12.58 8.74
CA ILE A 245 -15.58 11.53 9.48
C ILE A 245 -15.31 11.67 10.98
N SER A 246 -16.38 11.98 11.74
CA SER A 246 -16.31 12.01 13.20
C SER A 246 -16.68 10.65 13.79
N PHE A 247 -15.84 10.16 14.71
CA PHE A 247 -16.06 8.98 15.53
C PHE A 247 -16.46 9.34 16.97
N GLU A 248 -16.91 10.56 17.20
CA GLU A 248 -17.35 11.01 18.52
C GLU A 248 -18.54 10.18 19.01
N GLY A 249 -18.57 9.90 20.31
CA GLY A 249 -19.60 9.05 20.93
C GLY A 249 -19.41 7.54 20.73
N MET A 250 -18.48 7.12 19.89
CA MET A 250 -18.22 5.69 19.71
C MET A 250 -17.40 5.10 20.88
N LYS A 251 -17.75 3.87 21.27
CA LYS A 251 -17.03 3.13 22.31
C LYS A 251 -15.76 2.49 21.73
N SER A 252 -14.69 2.48 22.55
CA SER A 252 -13.44 1.82 22.18
C SER A 252 -13.64 0.31 21.99
N GLN A 253 -13.22 -0.22 20.86
CA GLN A 253 -13.25 -1.66 20.56
C GLN A 253 -12.12 -2.43 21.27
N ARG A 254 -11.09 -1.74 21.78
CA ARG A 254 -9.98 -2.35 22.53
C ARG A 254 -10.35 -2.72 23.96
N ARG A 255 -11.42 -2.11 24.52
CA ARG A 255 -11.89 -2.36 25.87
C ARG A 255 -13.05 -3.35 25.84
N LYS A 256 -12.74 -4.64 25.63
CA LYS A 256 -13.75 -5.72 25.76
C LYS A 256 -13.92 -6.24 27.19
N PHE A 257 -13.13 -5.74 28.14
CA PHE A 257 -13.14 -6.19 29.51
C PHE A 257 -13.05 -4.97 30.45
N TYR A 258 -14.18 -4.55 30.96
CA TYR A 258 -14.47 -4.04 32.32
C TYR A 258 -15.94 -3.74 32.38
#